data_f362c6cceb19ae2e493200c1e5211761
#
_entry.id   f362c6cceb19ae2e493200c1e5211761
#
_cell.length_a   1.000
_cell.length_b   1.000
_cell.length_c   1.000
_cell.angle_alpha   90.00
_cell.angle_beta   90.00
_cell.angle_gamma   90.00
#
_symmetry.space_group_name_H-M   'P 1'
#
loop_
_entity.id
_entity.type
_entity.pdbx_description
1 polymer ?
#
loop_
_entity_poly.entity_id
_entity_poly.type
_entity_poly.pdbx_seq_one_letter_code
_entity_poly.pdbx_strand_id
1 'polypeptide(L)'
;MEQNDKIQLFEDKRIRTAWDEEKEDWYFSIVDVCEVLSGTDNPRRYWSDLKRKLKSEGAVELYEKIVQLKMTAPDGKKRLTDVADTEQLLRIVQSIPSPKAEPFRAWLAQVGRKRIEETIDPELTIERALETYLKKGYTREWINQRLQAIQVRKELTDEWDARGVQKGVEYAILTDEISRAWSGMSTRHTKI
;
A
#
# COMPACT_ATOMS: atom_id res chain seq x y z
N MET A 1 -4.63 10.54 -12.05
CA MET A 1 -3.56 9.82 -12.78
C MET A 1 -3.12 8.68 -11.90
N GLU A 2 -3.52 7.76 -12.17
CA GLU A 2 -3.84 6.38 -12.59
C GLU A 2 -3.71 5.40 -11.44
N GLN A 3 -4.88 5.11 -10.87
CA GLN A 3 -5.15 4.03 -9.91
C GLN A 3 -4.90 2.62 -10.49
N ASN A 4 -4.35 2.52 -11.71
CA ASN A 4 -4.30 1.27 -12.47
C ASN A 4 -3.15 0.33 -12.11
N ASP A 5 -2.04 0.79 -11.53
CA ASP A 5 -0.87 -0.07 -11.30
C ASP A 5 -0.98 -0.99 -10.07
N LYS A 6 -1.90 -0.72 -9.15
CA LYS A 6 -2.11 -1.58 -7.96
C LYS A 6 -3.06 -2.76 -8.19
N ILE A 7 -3.78 -2.78 -9.31
CA ILE A 7 -4.81 -3.77 -9.65
C ILE A 7 -4.29 -4.88 -10.58
N GLN A 8 -3.10 -4.75 -11.19
CA GLN A 8 -2.56 -5.73 -12.15
C GLN A 8 -2.31 -7.15 -11.60
N LEU A 9 -2.31 -7.35 -10.30
CA LEU A 9 -2.21 -8.69 -9.69
C LEU A 9 -3.51 -9.51 -9.78
N PHE A 10 -4.61 -8.92 -10.27
CA PHE A 10 -5.95 -9.53 -10.24
C PHE A 10 -6.73 -9.31 -11.55
N GLU A 11 -6.08 -9.42 -12.68
CA GLU A 11 -6.45 -8.83 -13.99
C GLU A 11 -7.84 -9.11 -14.55
N ASP A 12 -8.64 -10.08 -14.09
CA ASP A 12 -9.93 -10.39 -14.73
C ASP A 12 -11.17 -10.40 -13.83
N LYS A 13 -11.02 -10.26 -12.52
CA LYS A 13 -12.16 -10.24 -11.61
C LYS A 13 -12.13 -9.00 -10.71
N ARG A 14 -13.27 -8.34 -10.61
CA ARG A 14 -13.43 -7.14 -9.78
C ARG A 14 -13.37 -7.51 -8.30
N ILE A 15 -12.23 -7.22 -7.66
CA ILE A 15 -12.12 -7.23 -6.22
C ILE A 15 -12.64 -5.91 -5.70
N ARG A 16 -13.64 -5.96 -4.83
CA ARG A 16 -14.16 -4.76 -4.17
C ARG A 16 -13.14 -4.22 -3.20
N THR A 17 -12.91 -2.91 -3.29
CA THR A 17 -11.97 -2.19 -2.45
C THR A 17 -12.67 -1.01 -1.77
N ALA A 18 -12.13 -0.56 -0.64
CA ALA A 18 -12.54 0.66 0.04
C ALA A 18 -11.29 1.41 0.51
N TRP A 19 -11.28 2.71 0.35
CA TRP A 19 -10.23 3.59 0.86
C TRP A 19 -10.60 4.09 2.25
N ASP A 20 -9.69 4.01 3.19
CA ASP A 20 -9.81 4.58 4.54
C ASP A 20 -8.97 5.87 4.58
N GLU A 21 -9.65 7.01 4.69
CA GLU A 21 -9.00 8.33 4.70
C GLU A 21 -8.23 8.61 5.99
N GLU A 22 -8.64 8.00 7.12
CA GLU A 22 -7.97 8.22 8.41
C GLU A 22 -6.64 7.45 8.49
N LYS A 23 -6.62 6.25 7.92
CA LYS A 23 -5.43 5.38 7.91
C LYS A 23 -4.58 5.53 6.65
N GLU A 24 -5.08 6.26 5.66
CA GLU A 24 -4.46 6.39 4.33
C GLU A 24 -4.11 5.01 3.72
N ASP A 25 -5.03 4.03 3.86
CA ASP A 25 -4.82 2.65 3.40
C ASP A 25 -6.04 2.09 2.67
N TRP A 26 -5.80 1.04 1.88
CA TRP A 26 -6.82 0.31 1.14
C TRP A 26 -7.29 -0.93 1.87
N TYR A 27 -8.60 -1.12 1.91
CA TYR A 27 -9.23 -2.37 2.34
C TYR A 27 -9.75 -3.16 1.15
N PHE A 28 -9.50 -4.47 1.15
CA PHE A 28 -9.86 -5.40 0.10
C PHE A 28 -10.86 -6.44 0.61
N SER A 29 -11.87 -6.76 -0.19
CA SER A 29 -12.82 -7.83 0.11
C SER A 29 -12.12 -9.19 0.08
N ILE A 30 -12.00 -9.85 1.25
CA ILE A 30 -11.33 -11.14 1.37
C ILE A 30 -12.10 -12.23 0.59
N VAL A 31 -13.42 -12.16 0.58
CA VAL A 31 -14.26 -13.12 -0.14
C VAL A 31 -13.99 -13.07 -1.65
N ASP A 32 -13.82 -11.87 -2.21
CA ASP A 32 -13.55 -11.71 -3.64
C ASP A 32 -12.12 -12.21 -3.98
N VAL A 33 -11.16 -11.96 -3.11
CA VAL A 33 -9.79 -12.48 -3.26
C VAL A 33 -9.77 -14.01 -3.21
N CYS A 34 -10.50 -14.61 -2.26
CA CYS A 34 -10.65 -16.06 -2.17
C CYS A 34 -11.29 -16.62 -3.45
N GLU A 35 -12.31 -15.98 -4.00
CA GLU A 35 -12.95 -16.39 -5.26
C GLU A 35 -11.97 -16.41 -6.42
N VAL A 36 -11.22 -15.32 -6.59
CA VAL A 36 -10.24 -15.16 -7.68
C VAL A 36 -9.13 -16.20 -7.58
N LEU A 37 -8.52 -16.31 -6.40
CA LEU A 37 -7.31 -17.12 -6.22
C LEU A 37 -7.58 -18.61 -6.02
N SER A 38 -8.71 -19.00 -5.43
CA SER A 38 -9.06 -20.42 -5.28
C SER A 38 -9.85 -20.97 -6.46
N GLY A 39 -10.57 -20.10 -7.18
CA GLY A 39 -11.51 -20.51 -8.23
C GLY A 39 -12.74 -21.25 -7.70
N THR A 40 -13.06 -21.11 -6.43
CA THR A 40 -14.20 -21.78 -5.79
C THR A 40 -15.53 -21.16 -6.20
N ASP A 41 -16.57 -21.99 -6.34
CA ASP A 41 -17.95 -21.54 -6.57
C ASP A 41 -18.62 -21.02 -5.28
N ASN A 42 -18.02 -21.28 -4.12
CA ASN A 42 -18.53 -20.81 -2.83
C ASN A 42 -17.46 -20.08 -2.00
N PRO A 43 -17.09 -18.85 -2.38
CA PRO A 43 -16.00 -18.12 -1.77
C PRO A 43 -16.25 -17.76 -0.29
N ARG A 44 -17.51 -17.62 0.13
CA ARG A 44 -17.84 -17.36 1.55
C ARG A 44 -17.55 -18.56 2.44
N ARG A 45 -17.92 -19.75 2.00
CA ARG A 45 -17.62 -21.00 2.71
C ARG A 45 -16.12 -21.23 2.74
N TYR A 46 -15.45 -21.05 1.60
CA TYR A 46 -14.00 -21.17 1.50
C TYR A 46 -13.29 -20.24 2.49
N TRP A 47 -13.70 -18.96 2.54
CA TRP A 47 -13.15 -18.02 3.52
C TRP A 47 -13.41 -18.46 4.97
N SER A 48 -14.60 -18.93 5.29
CA SER A 48 -14.93 -19.44 6.62
C SER A 48 -14.02 -20.61 7.05
N ASP A 49 -13.75 -21.54 6.12
CA ASP A 49 -12.87 -22.68 6.37
C ASP A 49 -11.40 -22.25 6.50
N LEU A 50 -10.93 -21.38 5.63
CA LEU A 50 -9.59 -20.80 5.69
C LEU A 50 -9.38 -20.03 7.01
N LYS A 51 -10.39 -19.25 7.44
CA LYS A 51 -10.37 -18.51 8.70
C LYS A 51 -10.19 -19.43 9.91
N ARG A 52 -10.89 -20.58 9.92
CA ARG A 52 -10.72 -21.60 10.98
C ARG A 52 -9.31 -22.19 10.98
N LYS A 53 -8.79 -22.48 9.79
CA LYS A 53 -7.43 -23.01 9.62
C LYS A 53 -6.39 -22.01 10.15
N LEU A 54 -6.44 -20.76 9.73
CA LEU A 54 -5.53 -19.69 10.19
C LEU A 54 -5.56 -19.53 11.71
N LYS A 55 -6.76 -19.60 12.32
CA LYS A 55 -6.91 -19.56 13.77
C LYS A 55 -6.25 -20.76 14.46
N SER A 56 -6.39 -21.96 13.90
CA SER A 56 -5.77 -23.18 14.46
C SER A 56 -4.23 -23.21 14.29
N GLU A 57 -3.70 -22.52 13.29
CA GLU A 57 -2.26 -22.37 13.02
C GLU A 57 -1.61 -21.25 13.85
N GLY A 58 -2.36 -20.59 14.75
CA GLY A 58 -1.84 -19.56 15.64
C GLY A 58 -1.80 -18.14 15.04
N ALA A 59 -2.37 -17.93 13.85
CA ALA A 59 -2.45 -16.61 13.22
C ALA A 59 -3.58 -15.73 13.85
N VAL A 60 -3.66 -15.70 15.19
CA VAL A 60 -4.73 -15.02 15.93
C VAL A 60 -4.73 -13.53 15.67
N GLU A 61 -3.57 -12.89 15.68
CA GLU A 61 -3.43 -11.45 15.41
C GLU A 61 -3.96 -11.03 14.03
N LEU A 62 -3.75 -11.90 13.01
CA LEU A 62 -4.27 -11.65 11.68
C LEU A 62 -5.79 -11.63 11.68
N TYR A 63 -6.39 -12.54 12.45
CA TYR A 63 -7.83 -12.68 12.53
C TYR A 63 -8.50 -11.52 13.30
N GLU A 64 -7.89 -11.08 14.40
CA GLU A 64 -8.43 -10.01 15.27
C GLU A 64 -8.44 -8.64 14.56
N LYS A 65 -7.56 -8.44 13.60
CA LYS A 65 -7.48 -7.21 12.81
C LYS A 65 -8.43 -7.15 11.61
N ILE A 66 -9.15 -8.26 11.30
CA ILE A 66 -10.13 -8.27 10.19
C ILE A 66 -11.32 -7.38 10.54
N VAL A 67 -11.60 -6.44 9.67
CA VAL A 67 -12.69 -5.47 9.80
C VAL A 67 -13.86 -5.88 8.92
N GLN A 68 -15.07 -5.47 9.29
CA GLN A 68 -16.27 -5.65 8.46
C GLN A 68 -16.74 -4.31 7.91
N LEU A 69 -16.79 -4.18 6.59
CA LEU A 69 -17.32 -3.01 5.90
C LEU A 69 -18.57 -3.35 5.10
N LYS A 70 -19.50 -2.38 5.00
CA LYS A 70 -20.67 -2.50 4.11
C LYS A 70 -20.22 -2.25 2.67
N MET A 71 -20.13 -3.33 1.88
CA MET A 71 -19.77 -3.28 0.47
C MET A 71 -20.96 -3.64 -0.41
N THR A 72 -21.04 -3.04 -1.59
CA THR A 72 -22.09 -3.36 -2.59
C THR A 72 -21.79 -4.73 -3.18
N ALA A 73 -22.74 -5.66 -3.03
CA ALA A 73 -22.67 -6.99 -3.62
C ALA A 73 -23.09 -6.96 -5.11
N PRO A 74 -22.81 -8.02 -5.91
CA PRO A 74 -23.19 -8.07 -7.33
C PRO A 74 -24.68 -7.89 -7.60
N ASP A 75 -25.53 -8.20 -6.62
CA ASP A 75 -26.99 -8.00 -6.66
C ASP A 75 -27.42 -6.56 -6.30
N GLY A 76 -26.49 -5.62 -6.17
CA GLY A 76 -26.71 -4.22 -5.83
C GLY A 76 -27.01 -3.94 -4.35
N LYS A 77 -27.12 -4.96 -3.49
CA LYS A 77 -27.40 -4.81 -2.07
C LYS A 77 -26.12 -4.58 -1.27
N LYS A 78 -26.17 -3.67 -0.30
CA LYS A 78 -25.06 -3.47 0.64
C LYS A 78 -25.06 -4.58 1.69
N ARG A 79 -23.93 -5.27 1.83
CA ARG A 79 -23.74 -6.36 2.79
C ARG A 79 -22.46 -6.18 3.57
N LEU A 80 -22.47 -6.57 4.85
CA LEU A 80 -21.25 -6.68 5.64
C LEU A 80 -20.32 -7.70 5.00
N THR A 81 -19.10 -7.30 4.77
CA THR A 81 -18.06 -8.08 4.09
C THR A 81 -16.79 -7.99 4.90
N ASP A 82 -16.17 -9.13 5.19
CA ASP A 82 -14.84 -9.15 5.81
C ASP A 82 -13.82 -8.56 4.84
N VAL A 83 -13.06 -7.59 5.33
CA VAL A 83 -12.03 -6.89 4.56
C VAL A 83 -10.71 -6.94 5.29
N ALA A 84 -9.63 -6.87 4.54
CA ALA A 84 -8.26 -6.84 5.03
C ALA A 84 -7.52 -5.64 4.43
N ASP A 85 -6.62 -5.04 5.19
CA ASP A 85 -5.62 -4.11 4.67
C ASP A 85 -4.59 -4.84 3.79
N THR A 86 -3.65 -4.08 3.23
CA THR A 86 -2.65 -4.64 2.32
C THR A 86 -1.78 -5.70 2.99
N GLU A 87 -1.33 -5.47 4.24
CA GLU A 87 -0.47 -6.43 4.95
C GLU A 87 -1.20 -7.73 5.26
N GLN A 88 -2.41 -7.62 5.80
CA GLN A 88 -3.26 -8.75 6.12
C GLN A 88 -3.60 -9.57 4.87
N LEU A 89 -3.93 -8.88 3.77
CA LEU A 89 -4.22 -9.52 2.50
C LEU A 89 -3.05 -10.34 1.99
N LEU A 90 -1.83 -9.80 2.03
CA LEU A 90 -0.61 -10.50 1.63
C LEU A 90 -0.39 -11.78 2.46
N ARG A 91 -0.67 -11.75 3.76
CA ARG A 91 -0.61 -12.93 4.64
C ARG A 91 -1.69 -13.96 4.30
N ILE A 92 -2.94 -13.53 4.08
CA ILE A 92 -4.06 -14.41 3.74
C ILE A 92 -3.79 -15.14 2.41
N VAL A 93 -3.31 -14.43 1.39
CA VAL A 93 -3.02 -15.00 0.07
C VAL A 93 -1.97 -16.11 0.13
N GLN A 94 -0.96 -15.97 0.99
CA GLN A 94 0.05 -17.01 1.20
C GLN A 94 -0.54 -18.31 1.75
N SER A 95 -1.65 -18.22 2.48
CA SER A 95 -2.34 -19.37 3.09
C SER A 95 -3.36 -20.05 2.18
N ILE A 96 -3.61 -19.51 0.99
CA ILE A 96 -4.53 -20.10 0.01
C ILE A 96 -3.82 -21.23 -0.77
N PRO A 97 -4.16 -22.51 -0.56
CA PRO A 97 -3.52 -23.63 -1.23
C PRO A 97 -4.07 -23.84 -2.64
N SER A 98 -3.77 -22.90 -3.54
CA SER A 98 -4.25 -22.94 -4.92
C SER A 98 -3.12 -22.68 -5.92
N PRO A 99 -3.09 -23.39 -7.06
CA PRO A 99 -2.16 -23.09 -8.14
C PRO A 99 -2.31 -21.65 -8.67
N LYS A 100 -3.49 -21.07 -8.62
CA LYS A 100 -3.73 -19.66 -9.01
C LYS A 100 -3.05 -18.65 -8.10
N ALA A 101 -2.77 -19.01 -6.84
CA ALA A 101 -2.04 -18.16 -5.91
C ALA A 101 -0.51 -18.28 -6.07
N GLU A 102 -0.01 -19.28 -6.83
CA GLU A 102 1.42 -19.51 -6.99
C GLU A 102 2.19 -18.35 -7.63
N PRO A 103 1.71 -17.73 -8.72
CA PRO A 103 2.40 -16.57 -9.29
C PRO A 103 2.55 -15.42 -8.29
N PHE A 104 1.56 -15.24 -7.42
CA PHE A 104 1.61 -14.23 -6.38
C PHE A 104 2.64 -14.58 -5.28
N ARG A 105 2.68 -15.84 -4.83
CA ARG A 105 3.69 -16.30 -3.87
C ARG A 105 5.11 -16.14 -4.42
N ALA A 106 5.31 -16.52 -5.69
CA ALA A 106 6.59 -16.35 -6.38
C ALA A 106 7.00 -14.86 -6.47
N TRP A 107 6.04 -13.97 -6.78
CA TRP A 107 6.28 -12.53 -6.78
C TRP A 107 6.67 -12.01 -5.38
N LEU A 108 5.95 -12.42 -4.32
CA LEU A 108 6.30 -12.05 -2.94
C LEU A 108 7.70 -12.52 -2.55
N ALA A 109 8.07 -13.75 -2.91
CA ALA A 109 9.41 -14.27 -2.67
C ALA A 109 10.49 -13.42 -3.38
N GLN A 110 10.22 -12.99 -4.62
CA GLN A 110 11.13 -12.10 -5.35
C GLN A 110 11.24 -10.72 -4.69
N VAL A 111 10.10 -10.14 -4.25
CA VAL A 111 10.10 -8.85 -3.54
C VAL A 111 10.88 -8.95 -2.23
N GLY A 112 10.64 -10.02 -1.45
CA GLY A 112 11.38 -10.29 -0.22
C GLY A 112 12.89 -10.43 -0.45
N ARG A 113 13.29 -11.21 -1.46
CA ARG A 113 14.70 -11.37 -1.85
C ARG A 113 15.34 -10.03 -2.20
N LYS A 114 14.71 -9.25 -3.07
CA LYS A 114 15.21 -7.93 -3.45
C LYS A 114 15.38 -7.02 -2.23
N ARG A 115 14.44 -7.05 -1.30
CA ARG A 115 14.53 -6.25 -0.07
C ARG A 115 15.70 -6.67 0.81
N ILE A 116 16.00 -7.96 0.90
CA ILE A 116 17.18 -8.48 1.62
C ILE A 116 18.46 -8.02 0.92
N GLU A 117 18.54 -8.14 -0.42
CA GLU A 117 19.68 -7.68 -1.22
C GLU A 117 19.92 -6.16 -1.04
N GLU A 118 18.87 -5.35 -1.05
CA GLU A 118 18.92 -3.90 -0.77
C GLU A 118 19.40 -3.56 0.66
N THR A 119 19.24 -4.47 1.60
CA THR A 119 19.76 -4.28 2.97
C THR A 119 21.28 -4.52 3.02
N ILE A 120 21.77 -5.41 2.18
CA ILE A 120 23.20 -5.71 2.03
C ILE A 120 23.90 -4.63 1.19
N ASP A 121 23.26 -4.24 0.10
CA ASP A 121 23.72 -3.19 -0.83
C ASP A 121 22.65 -2.09 -0.97
N PRO A 122 22.73 -1.00 -0.21
CA PRO A 122 21.75 0.08 -0.25
C PRO A 122 21.66 0.82 -1.60
N GLU A 123 22.69 0.73 -2.47
CA GLU A 123 22.69 1.37 -3.78
C GLU A 123 21.59 0.79 -4.67
N LEU A 124 21.26 -0.51 -4.53
CA LEU A 124 20.17 -1.14 -5.23
C LEU A 124 18.81 -0.49 -4.97
N THR A 125 18.60 0.07 -3.77
CA THR A 125 17.39 0.85 -3.45
C THR A 125 17.31 2.13 -4.29
N ILE A 126 18.46 2.81 -4.44
CA ILE A 126 18.56 4.04 -5.24
C ILE A 126 18.31 3.73 -6.71
N GLU A 127 18.94 2.68 -7.24
CA GLU A 127 18.73 2.23 -8.62
C GLU A 127 17.28 1.89 -8.90
N ARG A 128 16.63 1.15 -8.02
CA ARG A 128 15.20 0.81 -8.14
C ARG A 128 14.31 2.06 -8.12
N ALA A 129 14.65 3.05 -7.29
CA ALA A 129 13.91 4.32 -7.26
C ALA A 129 14.07 5.08 -8.58
N LEU A 130 15.28 5.17 -9.12
CA LEU A 130 15.57 5.80 -10.42
C LEU A 130 14.81 5.11 -11.56
N GLU A 131 14.87 3.77 -11.63
CA GLU A 131 14.13 3.01 -12.63
C GLU A 131 12.62 3.25 -12.53
N THR A 132 12.07 3.34 -11.31
CA THR A 132 10.65 3.59 -11.09
C THR A 132 10.22 4.95 -11.61
N TYR A 133 11.03 5.99 -11.40
CA TYR A 133 10.77 7.32 -11.98
C TYR A 133 10.84 7.31 -13.50
N LEU A 134 11.86 6.66 -14.08
CA LEU A 134 12.00 6.53 -15.55
C LEU A 134 10.81 5.79 -16.17
N LYS A 135 10.34 4.69 -15.55
CA LYS A 135 9.15 3.94 -16.00
C LYS A 135 7.87 4.78 -15.93
N LYS A 136 7.80 5.75 -15.00
CA LYS A 136 6.70 6.71 -14.90
C LYS A 136 6.82 7.88 -15.91
N GLY A 137 7.86 7.91 -16.74
CA GLY A 137 8.06 8.90 -17.78
C GLY A 137 8.78 10.18 -17.35
N TYR A 138 9.33 10.23 -16.13
CA TYR A 138 10.11 11.38 -15.68
C TYR A 138 11.50 11.41 -16.35
N THR A 139 12.00 12.59 -16.70
CA THR A 139 13.34 12.76 -17.28
C THR A 139 14.42 12.64 -16.20
N ARG A 140 15.65 12.34 -16.61
CA ARG A 140 16.80 12.28 -15.71
C ARG A 140 17.06 13.62 -15.02
N GLU A 141 16.89 14.72 -15.74
CA GLU A 141 17.03 16.08 -15.22
C GLU A 141 16.01 16.34 -14.11
N TRP A 142 14.75 16.00 -14.34
CA TRP A 142 13.68 16.11 -13.32
C TRP A 142 14.00 15.26 -12.09
N ILE A 143 14.47 14.02 -12.29
CA ILE A 143 14.83 13.10 -11.18
C ILE A 143 15.93 13.71 -10.33
N ASN A 144 17.00 14.27 -10.95
CA ASN A 144 18.09 14.91 -10.22
C ASN A 144 17.61 16.11 -9.41
N GLN A 145 16.76 16.97 -9.98
CA GLN A 145 16.15 18.08 -9.25
C GLN A 145 15.30 17.60 -8.08
N ARG A 146 14.54 16.52 -8.29
CA ARG A 146 13.71 15.94 -7.23
C ARG A 146 14.53 15.38 -6.09
N LEU A 147 15.64 14.69 -6.37
CA LEU A 147 16.56 14.17 -5.34
C LEU A 147 17.19 15.31 -4.54
N GLN A 148 17.65 16.37 -5.19
CA GLN A 148 18.15 17.56 -4.51
C GLN A 148 17.09 18.20 -3.60
N ALA A 149 15.87 18.35 -4.08
CA ALA A 149 14.77 18.89 -3.29
C ALA A 149 14.44 18.04 -2.06
N ILE A 150 14.51 16.70 -2.19
CA ILE A 150 14.33 15.76 -1.06
C ILE A 150 15.47 15.94 -0.03
N GLN A 151 16.71 16.07 -0.49
CA GLN A 151 17.86 16.27 0.39
C GLN A 151 17.75 17.59 1.16
N VAL A 152 17.51 18.69 0.48
CA VAL A 152 17.34 20.02 1.11
C VAL A 152 16.20 20.00 2.13
N ARG A 153 15.08 19.35 1.80
CA ARG A 153 13.97 19.20 2.75
C ARG A 153 14.36 18.39 3.98
N LYS A 154 15.14 17.34 3.80
CA LYS A 154 15.64 16.51 4.91
C LYS A 154 16.55 17.30 5.82
N GLU A 155 17.53 18.02 5.27
CA GLU A 155 18.44 18.89 6.02
C GLU A 155 17.65 19.93 6.83
N LEU A 156 16.62 20.54 6.23
CA LEU A 156 15.75 21.49 6.92
C LEU A 156 14.99 20.85 8.09
N THR A 157 14.44 19.66 7.89
CA THR A 157 13.69 18.94 8.95
C THR A 157 14.62 18.44 10.05
N ASP A 158 15.83 18.03 9.72
CA ASP A 158 16.87 17.62 10.70
C ASP A 158 17.30 18.83 11.56
N GLU A 159 17.40 20.02 10.97
CA GLU A 159 17.67 21.26 11.71
C GLU A 159 16.51 21.63 12.64
N TRP A 160 15.27 21.45 12.21
CA TRP A 160 14.10 21.67 13.08
C TRP A 160 14.07 20.70 14.26
N ASP A 161 14.37 19.42 14.02
CA ASP A 161 14.51 18.41 15.10
C ASP A 161 15.60 18.81 16.09
N ALA A 162 16.77 19.22 15.60
CA ALA A 162 17.88 19.66 16.45
C ALA A 162 17.53 20.89 17.32
N ARG A 163 16.62 21.73 16.86
CA ARG A 163 16.11 22.91 17.59
C ARG A 163 14.89 22.63 18.46
N GLY A 164 14.44 21.36 18.55
CA GLY A 164 13.33 20.94 19.40
C GLY A 164 11.95 21.26 18.85
N VAL A 165 11.81 21.53 17.54
CA VAL A 165 10.53 21.73 16.88
C VAL A 165 9.78 20.37 16.86
N GLN A 166 8.52 20.37 17.29
CA GLN A 166 7.73 19.15 17.37
C GLN A 166 7.23 18.71 15.98
N LYS A 167 7.46 17.43 15.67
CA LYS A 167 6.94 16.80 14.44
C LYS A 167 5.42 16.88 14.39
N GLY A 168 4.88 17.00 13.19
CA GLY A 168 3.45 17.11 12.95
C GLY A 168 3.01 18.55 12.77
N VAL A 169 2.30 19.12 13.75
CA VAL A 169 1.65 20.44 13.59
C VAL A 169 2.66 21.57 13.36
N GLU A 170 3.75 21.63 14.14
CA GLU A 170 4.75 22.69 13.99
C GLU A 170 5.51 22.59 12.67
N TYR A 171 5.84 21.37 12.22
CA TYR A 171 6.41 21.15 10.88
C TYR A 171 5.48 21.58 9.76
N ALA A 172 4.18 21.35 9.91
CA ALA A 172 3.18 21.79 8.93
C ALA A 172 3.10 23.31 8.88
N ILE A 173 3.11 23.99 10.03
CA ILE A 173 3.09 25.46 10.12
C ILE A 173 4.34 26.04 9.45
N LEU A 174 5.53 25.59 9.83
CA LEU A 174 6.79 26.08 9.27
C LEU A 174 6.87 25.83 7.75
N THR A 175 6.43 24.65 7.29
CA THR A 175 6.38 24.35 5.86
C THR A 175 5.41 25.28 5.13
N ASP A 176 4.27 25.61 5.72
CA ASP A 176 3.29 26.53 5.13
C ASP A 176 3.81 27.97 5.08
N GLU A 177 4.47 28.43 6.15
CA GLU A 177 5.10 29.76 6.20
C GLU A 177 6.21 29.91 5.13
N ILE A 178 7.08 28.89 4.99
CA ILE A 178 8.10 28.88 3.93
C ILE A 178 7.45 28.90 2.55
N SER A 179 6.40 28.11 2.34
CA SER A 179 5.67 28.06 1.07
C SER A 179 5.07 29.42 0.74
N ARG A 180 4.44 30.08 1.71
CA ARG A 180 3.86 31.41 1.53
C ARG A 180 4.91 32.47 1.24
N ALA A 181 6.02 32.45 1.98
CA ALA A 181 7.10 33.40 1.79
C ALA A 181 7.74 33.29 0.40
N TRP A 182 7.82 32.08 -0.14
CA TRP A 182 8.48 31.81 -1.42
C TRP A 182 7.55 31.91 -2.63
N SER A 183 6.32 31.36 -2.53
CA SER A 183 5.37 31.26 -3.66
C SER A 183 4.16 32.17 -3.54
N GLY A 184 3.99 32.86 -2.41
CA GLY A 184 2.78 33.62 -2.10
C GLY A 184 1.54 32.77 -1.80
N MET A 185 1.68 31.44 -1.80
CA MET A 185 0.56 30.49 -1.65
C MET A 185 0.82 29.49 -0.51
N SER A 186 -0.27 29.07 0.16
CA SER A 186 -0.19 28.01 1.16
C SER A 186 0.06 26.64 0.51
N THR A 187 0.62 25.71 1.29
CA THR A 187 0.88 24.32 0.84
C THR A 187 -0.36 23.59 0.32
N ARG A 188 -1.58 23.99 0.77
CA ARG A 188 -2.85 23.44 0.27
C ARG A 188 -3.12 23.79 -1.20
N HIS A 189 -2.60 24.90 -1.68
CA HIS A 189 -2.77 25.38 -3.06
C HIS A 189 -1.63 24.96 -3.99
N THR A 190 -0.53 24.47 -3.41
CA THR A 190 0.68 24.05 -4.15
C THR A 190 0.70 22.53 -4.38
N LYS A 191 -0.45 21.84 -4.43
CA LYS A 191 -0.49 20.43 -4.84
C LYS A 191 -0.10 20.33 -6.32
N ILE A 192 1.17 20.04 -6.56
CA ILE A 192 1.72 19.51 -7.82
C ILE A 192 1.57 18.01 -7.85
#